data_9df78255b19b048f8afc7dc6f8fe4ef8
#
_entry.id   9df78255b19b048f8afc7dc6f8fe4ef8
#
_cell.length_a   1.000
_cell.length_b   1.000
_cell.length_c   1.000
_cell.angle_alpha   90.00
_cell.angle_beta   90.00
_cell.angle_gamma   90.00
#
_symmetry.space_group_name_H-M   'P 1'
#
loop_
_entity.id
_entity.type
_entity.pdbx_description
1 polymer ?
#
loop_
_entity_poly.entity_id
_entity_poly.type
_entity_poly.pdbx_seq_one_letter_code
_entity_poly.pdbx_strand_id
1 'polypeptide(L)'
;VSTESIRFSKDKNVYSLILYCDRLEMTRLLKQMGAFNAQGSGTLNGRVPVIYSDGNIKFDNGFLFSTPGIGGKIMIKNSDRIIAGIPMDNPQFTQLDLAREALKDFDYHWAKLVFNTIEDTLDMKMELDGKPSNILPFEYRKEFGGFVRVDASSPGSQFQGIKLDINLKLPFNEVLKFGNKIESILN
;
A
#
# COMPACT_ATOMS: atom_id res chain seq x y z
N VAL A 1 -16.90 -3.23 -8.09
CA VAL A 1 -15.97 -4.06 -8.87
C VAL A 1 -16.79 -4.87 -9.84
N SER A 2 -16.36 -4.95 -11.09
CA SER A 2 -16.98 -5.74 -12.16
C SER A 2 -15.90 -6.50 -12.95
N THR A 3 -16.33 -7.47 -13.76
CA THR A 3 -15.46 -8.15 -14.72
C THR A 3 -16.20 -8.30 -16.05
N GLU A 4 -15.51 -8.18 -17.16
CA GLU A 4 -16.11 -8.34 -18.49
C GLU A 4 -16.16 -9.81 -18.92
N SER A 5 -15.15 -10.58 -18.56
CA SER A 5 -15.04 -11.99 -18.93
C SER A 5 -14.16 -12.77 -17.97
N ILE A 6 -14.50 -14.02 -17.80
CA ILE A 6 -13.65 -15.01 -17.14
C ILE A 6 -13.16 -15.95 -18.23
N ARG A 7 -11.84 -16.09 -18.39
CA ARG A 7 -11.24 -17.04 -19.31
C ARG A 7 -10.79 -18.27 -18.54
N PHE A 8 -11.15 -19.43 -19.05
CA PHE A 8 -10.76 -20.72 -18.51
C PHE A 8 -9.94 -21.51 -19.53
N SER A 9 -8.76 -21.95 -19.13
CA SER A 9 -7.94 -22.88 -19.90
C SER A 9 -8.00 -24.26 -19.28
N LYS A 10 -8.72 -25.19 -19.91
CA LYS A 10 -8.96 -26.54 -19.42
C LYS A 10 -7.65 -27.34 -19.31
N ASP A 11 -6.74 -27.18 -20.27
CA ASP A 11 -5.48 -27.94 -20.31
C ASP A 11 -4.51 -27.57 -19.18
N LYS A 12 -4.66 -26.38 -18.59
CA LYS A 12 -3.79 -25.85 -17.54
C LYS A 12 -4.49 -25.65 -16.21
N ASN A 13 -5.79 -25.90 -16.14
CA ASN A 13 -6.64 -25.62 -14.96
C ASN A 13 -6.44 -24.18 -14.44
N VAL A 14 -6.37 -23.21 -15.36
CA VAL A 14 -6.10 -21.80 -15.09
C VAL A 14 -7.32 -20.96 -15.39
N TYR A 15 -7.70 -20.13 -14.43
CA TYR A 15 -8.70 -19.08 -14.61
C TYR A 15 -8.03 -17.72 -14.66
N SER A 16 -8.36 -16.92 -15.64
CA SER A 16 -7.90 -15.54 -15.72
C SER A 16 -9.07 -14.59 -15.89
N LEU A 17 -9.04 -13.48 -15.17
CA LEU A 17 -10.07 -12.46 -15.22
C LEU A 17 -9.46 -11.08 -15.00
N ILE A 18 -10.13 -10.04 -15.45
CA ILE A 18 -9.75 -8.65 -15.16
C ILE A 18 -10.83 -8.06 -14.27
N LEU A 19 -10.45 -7.66 -13.07
CA LEU A 19 -11.32 -6.91 -12.17
C LEU A 19 -11.23 -5.43 -12.53
N TYR A 20 -12.35 -4.85 -12.93
CA TYR A 20 -12.47 -3.39 -13.09
C TYR A 20 -13.02 -2.80 -11.80
N CYS A 21 -12.28 -1.87 -11.25
CA CYS A 21 -12.59 -1.22 -9.99
C CYS A 21 -13.08 0.21 -10.27
N ASP A 22 -14.25 0.53 -9.76
CA ASP A 22 -14.82 1.87 -9.74
C ASP A 22 -15.09 2.25 -8.29
N ARG A 23 -14.53 3.36 -7.84
CA ARG A 23 -14.66 3.92 -6.49
C ARG A 23 -14.42 2.90 -5.37
N LEU A 24 -13.35 2.09 -5.52
CA LEU A 24 -12.92 1.16 -4.48
C LEU A 24 -12.27 1.93 -3.33
N GLU A 25 -12.76 1.76 -2.11
CA GLU A 25 -12.19 2.39 -0.91
C GLU A 25 -10.76 1.89 -0.66
N MET A 26 -9.78 2.79 -0.71
CA MET A 26 -8.37 2.45 -0.55
C MET A 26 -8.08 1.82 0.82
N THR A 27 -8.61 2.40 1.88
CA THR A 27 -8.36 1.92 3.25
C THR A 27 -8.94 0.53 3.50
N ARG A 28 -10.10 0.24 2.91
CA ARG A 28 -10.72 -1.09 2.97
C ARG A 28 -9.88 -2.12 2.22
N LEU A 29 -9.38 -1.77 1.04
CA LEU A 29 -8.49 -2.64 0.27
C LEU A 29 -7.23 -2.98 1.06
N LEU A 30 -6.50 -1.99 1.58
CA LEU A 30 -5.27 -2.18 2.34
C LEU A 30 -5.50 -3.04 3.59
N LYS A 31 -6.64 -2.86 4.26
CA LYS A 31 -7.02 -3.65 5.43
C LYS A 31 -7.32 -5.11 5.06
N GLN A 32 -8.07 -5.34 3.98
CA GLN A 32 -8.41 -6.70 3.52
C GLN A 32 -7.19 -7.47 3.01
N MET A 33 -6.21 -6.79 2.43
CA MET A 33 -4.96 -7.41 2.02
C MET A 33 -4.00 -7.71 3.20
N GLY A 34 -4.39 -7.36 4.44
CA GLY A 34 -3.54 -7.55 5.62
C GLY A 34 -2.31 -6.64 5.66
N ALA A 35 -2.22 -5.67 4.73
CA ALA A 35 -1.08 -4.77 4.61
C ALA A 35 -0.99 -3.85 5.82
N PHE A 36 -2.09 -3.11 6.10
CA PHE A 36 -2.13 -2.13 7.16
C PHE A 36 -3.50 -2.05 7.84
N ASN A 37 -3.50 -1.68 9.11
CA ASN A 37 -4.72 -1.21 9.80
C ASN A 37 -4.97 0.25 9.40
N ALA A 38 -5.45 0.44 8.18
CA ALA A 38 -5.70 1.74 7.57
C ALA A 38 -7.11 2.26 7.87
N GLN A 39 -7.22 3.54 8.15
CA GLN A 39 -8.45 4.32 8.24
C GLN A 39 -8.35 5.56 7.37
N GLY A 40 -9.47 6.17 7.01
CA GLY A 40 -9.50 7.41 6.24
C GLY A 40 -10.56 7.38 5.16
N SER A 41 -10.32 8.15 4.12
CA SER A 41 -11.25 8.36 3.00
C SER A 41 -10.51 8.30 1.66
N GLY A 42 -11.27 8.28 0.59
CA GLY A 42 -10.77 8.29 -0.78
C GLY A 42 -10.95 6.97 -1.49
N THR A 43 -11.12 7.07 -2.79
CA THR A 43 -11.46 5.94 -3.65
C THR A 43 -10.48 5.83 -4.81
N LEU A 44 -10.33 4.60 -5.28
CA LEU A 44 -9.45 4.22 -6.36
C LEU A 44 -10.25 3.61 -7.51
N ASN A 45 -9.79 3.87 -8.71
CA ASN A 45 -10.32 3.34 -9.96
C ASN A 45 -9.20 2.64 -10.73
N GLY A 46 -9.54 1.64 -11.53
CA GLY A 46 -8.56 0.98 -12.36
C GLY A 46 -8.88 -0.47 -12.66
N ARG A 47 -7.86 -1.23 -12.99
CA ARG A 47 -7.99 -2.64 -13.34
C ARG A 47 -6.96 -3.49 -12.64
N VAL A 48 -7.38 -4.69 -12.24
CA VAL A 48 -6.51 -5.68 -11.61
C VAL A 48 -6.68 -7.01 -12.33
N PRO A 49 -5.79 -7.36 -13.25
CA PRO A 49 -5.76 -8.69 -13.84
C PRO A 49 -5.37 -9.73 -12.78
N VAL A 50 -6.15 -10.79 -12.71
CA VAL A 50 -6.01 -11.86 -11.73
C VAL A 50 -5.95 -13.19 -12.45
N ILE A 51 -5.00 -14.03 -12.07
CA ILE A 51 -4.83 -15.40 -12.53
C ILE A 51 -4.97 -16.31 -11.32
N TYR A 52 -5.87 -17.26 -11.40
CA TYR A 52 -6.01 -18.32 -10.41
C TYR A 52 -5.55 -19.64 -11.02
N SER A 53 -4.58 -20.29 -10.37
CA SER A 53 -4.05 -21.58 -10.78
C SER A 53 -3.59 -22.36 -9.55
N ASP A 54 -3.95 -23.63 -9.46
CA ASP A 54 -3.49 -24.57 -8.43
C ASP A 54 -3.68 -24.04 -6.99
N GLY A 55 -4.81 -23.38 -6.74
CA GLY A 55 -5.13 -22.82 -5.42
C GLY A 55 -4.41 -21.52 -5.09
N ASN A 56 -3.65 -20.95 -6.01
CA ASN A 56 -2.93 -19.69 -5.85
C ASN A 56 -3.55 -18.58 -6.70
N ILE A 57 -3.53 -17.37 -6.16
CA ILE A 57 -3.91 -16.14 -6.87
C ILE A 57 -2.65 -15.38 -7.24
N LYS A 58 -2.55 -14.99 -8.51
CA LYS A 58 -1.49 -14.11 -9.03
C LYS A 58 -2.10 -12.84 -9.60
N PHE A 59 -1.46 -11.73 -9.33
CA PHE A 59 -1.77 -10.43 -9.90
C PHE A 59 -0.76 -10.13 -11.01
N ASP A 60 -1.26 -9.67 -12.16
CA ASP A 60 -0.42 -9.39 -13.34
C ASP A 60 -0.59 -7.92 -13.75
N ASN A 61 0.35 -7.08 -13.33
CA ASN A 61 0.39 -5.66 -13.66
C ASN A 61 -0.94 -4.92 -13.41
N GLY A 62 -1.58 -5.24 -12.28
CA GLY A 62 -2.76 -4.53 -11.83
C GLY A 62 -2.40 -3.11 -11.37
N PHE A 63 -3.29 -2.15 -11.62
CA PHE A 63 -3.11 -0.80 -11.11
C PHE A 63 -4.45 -0.17 -10.73
N LEU A 64 -4.40 0.62 -9.67
CA LEU A 64 -5.49 1.47 -9.19
C LEU A 64 -4.95 2.88 -8.95
N PHE A 65 -5.75 3.89 -9.20
CA PHE A 65 -5.39 5.29 -9.00
C PHE A 65 -6.58 6.10 -8.48
N SER A 66 -6.31 7.15 -7.71
CA SER A 66 -7.34 8.09 -7.28
C SER A 66 -7.87 8.89 -8.46
N THR A 67 -9.14 9.25 -8.40
CA THR A 67 -9.73 10.16 -9.41
C THR A 67 -8.98 11.50 -9.40
N PRO A 68 -8.51 12.01 -10.54
CA PRO A 68 -7.85 13.31 -10.61
C PRO A 68 -8.72 14.41 -9.97
N GLY A 69 -8.11 15.23 -9.11
CA GLY A 69 -8.80 16.28 -8.37
C GLY A 69 -9.62 15.83 -7.15
N ILE A 70 -9.71 14.51 -6.91
CA ILE A 70 -10.36 13.96 -5.74
C ILE A 70 -9.29 13.27 -4.89
N GLY A 71 -8.86 13.94 -3.85
CA GLY A 71 -7.92 13.39 -2.88
C GLY A 71 -8.61 12.54 -1.82
N GLY A 72 -7.86 12.23 -0.78
CA GLY A 72 -8.35 11.49 0.36
C GLY A 72 -7.40 11.60 1.53
N LYS A 73 -7.71 10.86 2.56
CA LYS A 73 -6.92 10.77 3.79
C LYS A 73 -6.57 9.31 4.07
N ILE A 74 -5.35 9.08 4.50
CA ILE A 74 -4.92 7.78 5.02
C ILE A 74 -4.30 7.94 6.41
N MET A 75 -4.75 7.09 7.34
CA MET A 75 -4.20 6.99 8.69
C MET A 75 -3.87 5.53 8.97
N ILE A 76 -2.59 5.23 9.22
CA ILE A 76 -2.11 3.88 9.50
C ILE A 76 -1.79 3.77 10.99
N LYS A 77 -2.61 3.02 11.73
CA LYS A 77 -2.47 2.89 13.20
C LYS A 77 -1.23 2.10 13.63
N ASN A 78 -0.79 1.14 12.84
CA ASN A 78 0.36 0.29 13.10
C ASN A 78 1.52 0.58 12.16
N SER A 79 1.76 1.85 11.88
CA SER A 79 2.83 2.32 10.98
C SER A 79 4.24 1.91 11.42
N ASP A 80 4.44 1.60 12.71
CA ASP A 80 5.71 1.10 13.25
C ASP A 80 6.19 -0.20 12.57
N ARG A 81 5.29 -0.95 11.95
CA ARG A 81 5.62 -2.12 11.13
C ARG A 81 6.49 -1.78 9.92
N ILE A 82 6.46 -0.54 9.43
CA ILE A 82 7.23 -0.07 8.27
C ILE A 82 8.73 -0.13 8.58
N ILE A 83 9.11 0.14 9.83
CA ILE A 83 10.51 0.14 10.27
C ILE A 83 10.88 -1.07 11.14
N ALA A 84 9.91 -1.97 11.39
CA ALA A 84 10.14 -3.14 12.25
C ALA A 84 11.27 -4.02 11.70
N GLY A 85 12.27 -4.29 12.54
CA GLY A 85 13.44 -5.10 12.18
C GLY A 85 14.48 -4.39 11.32
N ILE A 86 14.33 -3.09 11.03
CA ILE A 86 15.34 -2.31 10.30
C ILE A 86 16.26 -1.64 11.31
N PRO A 87 17.59 -1.92 11.28
CA PRO A 87 18.54 -1.28 12.17
C PRO A 87 18.61 0.24 11.95
N MET A 88 18.85 1.01 13.01
CA MET A 88 18.90 2.49 12.95
C MET A 88 20.08 3.02 12.14
N ASP A 89 21.14 2.22 11.99
CA ASP A 89 22.32 2.51 11.18
C ASP A 89 22.13 2.20 9.69
N ASN A 90 20.97 1.64 9.31
CA ASN A 90 20.62 1.43 7.90
C ASN A 90 20.47 2.79 7.20
N PRO A 91 21.13 3.02 6.05
CA PRO A 91 21.05 4.30 5.32
C PRO A 91 19.61 4.72 4.94
N GLN A 92 18.70 3.78 4.82
CA GLN A 92 17.29 4.04 4.49
C GLN A 92 16.41 4.27 5.73
N PHE A 93 16.93 4.06 6.95
CA PHE A 93 16.11 4.11 8.18
C PHE A 93 15.39 5.46 8.32
N THR A 94 16.09 6.58 8.15
CA THR A 94 15.49 7.91 8.30
C THR A 94 14.37 8.17 7.31
N GLN A 95 14.51 7.70 6.06
CA GLN A 95 13.45 7.85 5.04
C GLN A 95 12.22 7.01 5.38
N LEU A 96 12.44 5.78 5.86
CA LEU A 96 11.36 4.89 6.28
C LEU A 96 10.67 5.40 7.55
N ASP A 97 11.43 5.96 8.49
CA ASP A 97 10.91 6.59 9.71
C ASP A 97 10.07 7.85 9.39
N LEU A 98 10.52 8.66 8.43
CA LEU A 98 9.74 9.79 7.92
C LEU A 98 8.42 9.30 7.27
N ALA A 99 8.47 8.28 6.42
CA ALA A 99 7.28 7.70 5.81
C ALA A 99 6.32 7.13 6.87
N ARG A 100 6.85 6.45 7.89
CA ARG A 100 6.10 5.95 9.04
C ARG A 100 5.35 7.06 9.79
N GLU A 101 6.05 8.16 10.11
CA GLU A 101 5.43 9.30 10.80
C GLU A 101 4.40 10.00 9.91
N ALA A 102 4.69 10.20 8.62
CA ALA A 102 3.75 10.81 7.70
C ALA A 102 2.45 10.01 7.56
N LEU A 103 2.54 8.68 7.48
CA LEU A 103 1.39 7.79 7.31
C LEU A 103 0.51 7.64 8.55
N LYS A 104 0.92 8.18 9.71
CA LYS A 104 0.02 8.25 10.87
C LYS A 104 -1.21 9.11 10.58
N ASP A 105 -1.06 10.16 9.77
CA ASP A 105 -2.14 11.03 9.30
C ASP A 105 -1.69 11.81 8.05
N PHE A 106 -2.11 11.36 6.87
CA PHE A 106 -1.65 11.89 5.58
C PHE A 106 -2.82 12.26 4.67
N ASP A 107 -2.89 13.52 4.27
CA ASP A 107 -3.83 14.02 3.26
C ASP A 107 -3.18 13.93 1.89
N TYR A 108 -3.68 13.05 1.02
CA TYR A 108 -3.20 12.93 -0.35
C TYR A 108 -4.14 13.58 -1.35
N HIS A 109 -3.59 14.22 -2.37
CA HIS A 109 -4.34 14.69 -3.52
C HIS A 109 -4.26 13.73 -4.69
N TRP A 110 -3.29 12.80 -4.66
CA TRP A 110 -3.16 11.73 -5.64
C TRP A 110 -2.60 10.48 -5.01
N ALA A 111 -3.11 9.34 -5.44
CA ALA A 111 -2.68 8.02 -5.01
C ALA A 111 -2.67 7.04 -6.17
N LYS A 112 -1.71 6.12 -6.18
CA LYS A 112 -1.63 4.99 -7.11
C LYS A 112 -1.17 3.75 -6.38
N LEU A 113 -1.80 2.62 -6.68
CA LEU A 113 -1.36 1.30 -6.27
C LEU A 113 -1.07 0.45 -7.49
N VAL A 114 0.04 -0.25 -7.47
CA VAL A 114 0.42 -1.23 -8.49
C VAL A 114 0.55 -2.59 -7.82
N PHE A 115 0.04 -3.62 -8.46
CA PHE A 115 0.02 -4.99 -7.96
C PHE A 115 0.70 -5.91 -8.96
N ASN A 116 1.67 -6.66 -8.50
CA ASN A 116 2.29 -7.71 -9.29
C ASN A 116 2.64 -8.90 -8.39
N THR A 117 2.52 -10.11 -8.88
CA THR A 117 2.99 -11.29 -8.15
C THR A 117 4.30 -11.76 -8.75
N ILE A 118 5.32 -11.76 -7.93
CA ILE A 118 6.64 -12.28 -8.26
C ILE A 118 6.83 -13.58 -7.46
N GLU A 119 6.95 -14.69 -8.17
CA GLU A 119 6.92 -16.03 -7.57
C GLU A 119 5.58 -16.25 -6.83
N ASP A 120 5.58 -16.35 -5.51
CA ASP A 120 4.37 -16.50 -4.68
C ASP A 120 4.10 -15.27 -3.78
N THR A 121 4.90 -14.21 -3.94
CA THR A 121 4.80 -12.99 -3.14
C THR A 121 4.09 -11.91 -3.93
N LEU A 122 3.07 -11.30 -3.34
CA LEU A 122 2.47 -10.10 -3.88
C LEU A 122 3.38 -8.90 -3.61
N ASP A 123 3.90 -8.31 -4.68
CA ASP A 123 4.61 -7.04 -4.67
C ASP A 123 3.58 -5.92 -4.93
N MET A 124 3.35 -5.08 -3.92
CA MET A 124 2.44 -3.95 -4.00
C MET A 124 3.21 -2.65 -3.79
N LYS A 125 3.20 -1.81 -4.82
CA LYS A 125 3.76 -0.46 -4.75
C LYS A 125 2.63 0.54 -4.53
N MET A 126 2.76 1.38 -3.49
CA MET A 126 1.85 2.48 -3.20
C MET A 126 2.58 3.81 -3.35
N GLU A 127 2.09 4.65 -4.23
CA GLU A 127 2.56 6.02 -4.46
C GLU A 127 1.49 6.98 -3.94
N LEU A 128 1.89 7.89 -3.05
CA LEU A 128 1.03 8.94 -2.50
C LEU A 128 1.69 10.29 -2.71
N ASP A 129 0.95 11.24 -3.23
CA ASP A 129 1.38 12.64 -3.36
C ASP A 129 0.44 13.52 -2.54
N GLY A 130 0.99 14.25 -1.56
CA GLY A 130 0.18 14.99 -0.60
C GLY A 130 1.00 15.63 0.50
N LYS A 131 0.38 15.76 1.66
CA LYS A 131 1.03 16.33 2.85
C LYS A 131 0.61 15.61 4.13
N PRO A 132 1.51 15.50 5.11
CA PRO A 132 1.13 15.05 6.45
C PRO A 132 0.18 16.09 7.07
N SER A 133 -0.86 15.62 7.80
CA SER A 133 -1.77 16.50 8.53
C SER A 133 -1.11 17.08 9.80
N ASN A 134 -0.11 16.36 10.32
CA ASN A 134 0.64 16.76 11.51
C ASN A 134 2.05 17.23 11.15
N ILE A 135 2.63 18.06 12.00
CA ILE A 135 4.05 18.45 11.89
C ILE A 135 4.91 17.20 12.10
N LEU A 136 5.79 16.93 11.14
CA LEU A 136 6.72 15.81 11.24
C LEU A 136 8.00 16.24 11.98
N PRO A 137 8.58 15.39 12.86
CA PRO A 137 9.80 15.70 13.59
C PRO A 137 11.04 15.48 12.71
N PHE A 138 11.06 16.09 11.52
CA PHE A 138 12.13 15.96 10.55
C PHE A 138 12.43 17.30 9.89
N GLU A 139 13.71 17.51 9.55
CA GLU A 139 14.23 18.67 8.82
C GLU A 139 15.13 18.19 7.69
N TYR A 140 15.03 18.80 6.51
CA TYR A 140 15.97 18.54 5.43
C TYR A 140 17.25 19.33 5.64
N ARG A 141 18.38 18.64 5.73
CA ARG A 141 19.71 19.25 5.88
C ARG A 141 20.55 18.98 4.66
N LYS A 142 20.94 20.07 3.99
CA LYS A 142 21.76 20.03 2.77
C LYS A 142 23.13 19.40 3.00
N GLU A 143 23.71 19.58 4.18
CA GLU A 143 25.01 19.03 4.57
C GLU A 143 25.03 17.51 4.55
N PHE A 144 23.90 16.88 4.83
CA PHE A 144 23.74 15.44 4.83
C PHE A 144 23.03 14.93 3.57
N GLY A 145 22.54 15.83 2.72
CA GLY A 145 21.76 15.47 1.53
C GLY A 145 20.46 14.72 1.83
N GLY A 146 19.88 14.91 3.03
CA GLY A 146 18.74 14.12 3.48
C GLY A 146 18.01 14.70 4.68
N PHE A 147 17.00 13.97 5.12
CA PHE A 147 16.22 14.30 6.31
C PHE A 147 16.93 13.82 7.57
N VAL A 148 16.87 14.61 8.63
CA VAL A 148 17.31 14.27 9.98
C VAL A 148 16.14 14.44 10.95
N ARG A 149 16.08 13.59 11.97
CA ARG A 149 15.08 13.73 13.01
C ARG A 149 15.43 14.90 13.91
N VAL A 150 14.44 15.76 14.18
CA VAL A 150 14.57 16.96 15.01
C VAL A 150 13.39 17.06 15.98
N ASP A 151 13.39 18.05 16.84
CA ASP A 151 12.18 18.37 17.63
C ASP A 151 11.07 18.88 16.70
N ALA A 152 9.81 18.44 16.94
CA ALA A 152 8.66 18.83 16.12
C ALA A 152 8.38 20.35 16.15
N SER A 153 8.89 21.08 17.16
CA SER A 153 8.82 22.54 17.25
C SER A 153 9.87 23.27 16.38
N SER A 154 10.78 22.52 15.76
CA SER A 154 11.82 23.12 14.90
C SER A 154 11.19 23.83 13.69
N PRO A 155 11.63 25.07 13.35
CA PRO A 155 11.09 25.80 12.19
C PRO A 155 11.23 25.05 10.85
N GLY A 156 12.24 24.19 10.73
CA GLY A 156 12.50 23.37 9.53
C GLY A 156 11.60 22.14 9.39
N SER A 157 10.76 21.82 10.37
CA SER A 157 9.89 20.63 10.38
C SER A 157 8.56 20.82 9.63
N GLN A 158 8.35 21.93 8.95
CA GLN A 158 7.13 22.21 8.18
C GLN A 158 7.26 21.71 6.73
N PHE A 159 6.51 20.67 6.39
CA PHE A 159 6.45 20.14 5.02
C PHE A 159 5.27 20.77 4.27
N GLN A 160 5.55 21.33 3.10
CA GLN A 160 4.51 21.84 2.18
C GLN A 160 3.87 20.73 1.35
N GLY A 161 4.60 19.65 1.13
CA GLY A 161 4.15 18.46 0.44
C GLY A 161 5.26 17.43 0.34
N ILE A 162 4.91 16.16 0.33
CA ILE A 162 5.84 15.05 0.12
C ILE A 162 5.22 14.01 -0.78
N LYS A 163 6.07 13.38 -1.58
CA LYS A 163 5.71 12.18 -2.33
C LYS A 163 6.26 10.97 -1.58
N LEU A 164 5.37 10.02 -1.28
CA LEU A 164 5.72 8.77 -0.63
C LEU A 164 5.64 7.62 -1.65
N ASP A 165 6.72 6.87 -1.78
CA ASP A 165 6.81 5.63 -2.53
C ASP A 165 7.02 4.48 -1.55
N ILE A 166 6.05 3.60 -1.41
CA ILE A 166 6.05 2.51 -0.43
C ILE A 166 5.93 1.18 -1.17
N ASN A 167 6.92 0.33 -0.99
CA ASN A 167 6.92 -1.02 -1.56
C ASN A 167 6.62 -2.04 -0.45
N LEU A 168 5.60 -2.87 -0.68
CA LEU A 168 5.15 -3.88 0.26
C LEU A 168 5.26 -5.25 -0.39
N LYS A 169 5.88 -6.18 0.31
CA LYS A 169 5.90 -7.60 -0.07
C LYS A 169 5.01 -8.38 0.88
N LEU A 170 3.95 -8.95 0.35
CA LEU A 170 2.92 -9.62 1.13
C LEU A 170 2.85 -11.11 0.75
N PRO A 171 2.92 -12.04 1.70
CA PRO A 171 2.70 -13.47 1.47
C PRO A 171 1.21 -13.75 1.28
N PHE A 172 0.61 -13.16 0.24
CA PHE A 172 -0.84 -13.08 0.04
C PHE A 172 -1.49 -14.46 -0.05
N ASN A 173 -0.89 -15.38 -0.79
CA ASN A 173 -1.42 -16.73 -0.94
C ASN A 173 -1.35 -17.55 0.37
N GLU A 174 -0.34 -17.33 1.20
CA GLU A 174 -0.25 -17.95 2.51
C GLU A 174 -1.35 -17.44 3.45
N VAL A 175 -1.59 -16.14 3.46
CA VAL A 175 -2.66 -15.52 4.25
C VAL A 175 -4.03 -16.05 3.83
N LEU A 176 -4.28 -16.19 2.52
CA LEU A 176 -5.53 -16.77 2.01
C LEU A 176 -5.71 -18.23 2.41
N LYS A 177 -4.68 -19.07 2.26
CA LYS A 177 -4.70 -20.48 2.66
C LYS A 177 -4.96 -20.65 4.15
N PHE A 178 -4.36 -19.79 4.98
CA PHE A 178 -4.57 -19.80 6.42
C PHE A 178 -6.02 -19.40 6.79
N GLY A 179 -6.56 -18.36 6.16
CA GLY A 179 -7.95 -17.93 6.35
C GLY A 179 -8.95 -19.03 6.02
N ASN A 180 -8.81 -19.68 4.85
CA ASN A 180 -9.66 -20.79 4.42
C ASN A 180 -9.59 -21.99 5.38
N LYS A 181 -8.39 -22.27 5.93
CA LYS A 181 -8.21 -23.36 6.91
C LYS A 181 -8.91 -23.08 8.23
N ILE A 182 -8.91 -21.82 8.69
CA ILE A 182 -9.66 -21.44 9.92
C ILE A 182 -11.15 -21.59 9.69
N GLU A 183 -11.69 -21.11 8.57
CA GLU A 183 -13.13 -21.29 8.25
C GLU A 183 -13.53 -22.76 8.20
N SER A 184 -12.69 -23.64 7.66
CA SER A 184 -12.95 -25.08 7.62
C SER A 184 -12.90 -25.78 8.97
N ILE A 185 -12.32 -25.17 10.00
CA ILE A 185 -12.27 -25.71 11.38
C ILE A 185 -13.47 -25.20 12.19
N LEU A 186 -14.03 -24.04 11.84
CA LEU A 186 -15.14 -23.41 12.56
C LEU A 186 -16.53 -23.80 12.04
N ASN A 187 -16.61 -24.46 10.88
CA ASN A 187 -17.80 -25.04 10.29
C ASN A 187 -17.81 -26.56 10.46
#